data_ff023c9567c686cf3ba2a4dd282cb1bb
#
_entry.id   ff023c9567c686cf3ba2a4dd282cb1bb
#
_cell.length_a   1.000
_cell.length_b   1.000
_cell.length_c   1.000
_cell.angle_alpha   90.00
_cell.angle_beta   90.00
_cell.angle_gamma   90.00
#
_symmetry.space_group_name_H-M   'P 1'
#
loop_
_entity.id
_entity.type
_entity.pdbx_description
1 polymer ?
#
loop_
_entity_poly.entity_id
_entity_poly.type
_entity_poly.pdbx_seq_one_letter_code
_entity_poly.pdbx_strand_id
1 'polypeptide(L)'
;MTIKEIAQLAGVSSAAVSRYLNGGYVSEEKKEQIRKVIEETGYQPSAQARMLRTKKASLVGVVVPKINSESISRITAGIESVLAERGYQMLLAGTDNTPAKEVEYLRLFENYPVDGIILVGTMFTAGHRKFLKETKVPVVVIGQRTSHANCIYHDDYGAGKAMGQAVAGFSKKGVAYIGVTRDDKAAGATREDGFIAGLKNAGVTLFEENKRTSAFTLESGYESALDLLESKCDIDVISCATDTIAAGAIEAIQTYLKKQIPTNAADAGARMRYILENTSIRVTGFGDNQMLKAVTGGIPTIHFGYKTSGIRGAELLLDSIERGEQIPIEMKLGFRLVGAGPSDSENLT
;
A
#
# COMPACT_ATOMS: atom_id res chain seq x y z
N MET A 1 4.94 39.60 1.71
CA MET A 1 5.36 40.43 2.86
C MET A 1 6.40 39.69 3.69
N THR A 2 7.30 40.40 4.33
CA THR A 2 8.43 39.85 5.11
C THR A 2 8.26 40.15 6.60
N ILE A 3 8.97 39.43 7.46
CA ILE A 3 9.00 39.69 8.93
C ILE A 3 9.43 41.13 9.23
N LYS A 4 10.31 41.75 8.39
CA LYS A 4 10.75 43.11 8.56
C LYS A 4 9.62 44.11 8.31
N GLU A 5 8.82 43.90 7.28
CA GLU A 5 7.67 44.75 6.96
C GLU A 5 6.57 44.64 8.03
N ILE A 6 6.29 43.43 8.54
CA ILE A 6 5.36 43.25 9.67
C ILE A 6 5.88 43.96 10.92
N ALA A 7 7.17 43.85 11.22
CA ALA A 7 7.79 44.51 12.36
C ALA A 7 7.66 46.06 12.26
N GLN A 8 7.86 46.61 11.06
CA GLN A 8 7.72 48.03 10.80
C GLN A 8 6.27 48.49 10.98
N LEU A 9 5.29 47.77 10.44
CA LEU A 9 3.87 48.07 10.57
C LEU A 9 3.38 47.96 12.02
N ALA A 10 3.86 46.97 12.76
CA ALA A 10 3.49 46.77 14.16
C ALA A 10 4.29 47.65 15.16
N GLY A 11 5.24 48.44 14.70
CA GLY A 11 6.05 49.28 15.57
C GLY A 11 6.97 48.51 16.54
N VAL A 12 7.38 47.27 16.18
CA VAL A 12 8.19 46.38 17.01
C VAL A 12 9.45 45.94 16.29
N SER A 13 10.38 45.28 17.02
CA SER A 13 11.55 44.72 16.37
C SER A 13 11.22 43.41 15.60
N SER A 14 11.94 43.11 14.52
CA SER A 14 11.82 41.82 13.81
C SER A 14 12.05 40.63 14.72
N ALA A 15 12.87 40.77 15.77
CA ALA A 15 13.08 39.75 16.80
C ALA A 15 11.81 39.52 17.64
N ALA A 16 11.00 40.54 17.90
CA ALA A 16 9.75 40.42 18.63
C ALA A 16 8.69 39.67 17.77
N VAL A 17 8.57 40.05 16.49
CA VAL A 17 7.70 39.35 15.52
C VAL A 17 8.12 37.88 15.40
N SER A 18 9.41 37.61 15.26
CA SER A 18 9.93 36.23 15.19
C SER A 18 9.60 35.43 16.45
N ARG A 19 9.73 36.00 17.64
CA ARG A 19 9.35 35.35 18.91
C ARG A 19 7.85 35.09 19.00
N TYR A 20 7.01 36.05 18.64
CA TYR A 20 5.57 35.91 18.59
C TYR A 20 5.13 34.73 17.71
N LEU A 21 5.63 34.68 16.48
CA LEU A 21 5.34 33.62 15.50
C LEU A 21 5.81 32.21 15.95
N ASN A 22 6.66 32.13 16.95
CA ASN A 22 7.21 30.87 17.46
C ASN A 22 6.74 30.51 18.88
N GLY A 23 5.70 31.19 19.39
CA GLY A 23 5.20 30.97 20.75
C GLY A 23 6.17 31.37 21.85
N GLY A 24 7.22 32.14 21.53
CA GLY A 24 8.18 32.65 22.52
C GLY A 24 7.60 33.85 23.29
N TYR A 25 8.26 34.21 24.40
CA TYR A 25 7.81 35.31 25.25
C TYR A 25 7.91 36.66 24.54
N VAL A 26 6.77 37.35 24.48
CA VAL A 26 6.59 38.73 24.02
C VAL A 26 5.57 39.38 24.95
N SER A 27 5.76 40.65 25.32
CA SER A 27 4.78 41.38 26.16
C SER A 27 3.41 41.41 25.50
N GLU A 28 2.34 41.40 26.31
CA GLU A 28 0.95 41.37 25.79
C GLU A 28 0.66 42.53 24.85
N GLU A 29 1.15 43.75 25.15
CA GLU A 29 1.03 44.89 24.26
C GLU A 29 1.61 44.63 22.87
N LYS A 30 2.84 44.10 22.79
CA LYS A 30 3.48 43.79 21.50
C LYS A 30 2.82 42.60 20.80
N LYS A 31 2.29 41.62 21.55
CA LYS A 31 1.52 40.52 20.97
C LYS A 31 0.31 41.03 20.24
N GLU A 32 -0.45 41.95 20.86
CA GLU A 32 -1.65 42.53 20.29
C GLU A 32 -1.34 43.37 19.05
N GLN A 33 -0.26 44.19 19.09
CA GLN A 33 0.17 44.96 17.92
C GLN A 33 0.54 44.04 16.73
N ILE A 34 1.30 42.98 16.99
CA ILE A 34 1.71 42.02 15.96
C ILE A 34 0.49 41.27 15.42
N ARG A 35 -0.41 40.76 16.30
CA ARG A 35 -1.63 40.04 15.93
C ARG A 35 -2.49 40.87 14.98
N LYS A 36 -2.76 42.13 15.34
CA LYS A 36 -3.56 43.06 14.54
C LYS A 36 -2.99 43.23 13.13
N VAL A 37 -1.71 43.50 13.01
CA VAL A 37 -1.05 43.66 11.70
C VAL A 37 -1.09 42.38 10.88
N ILE A 38 -0.91 41.19 11.50
CA ILE A 38 -1.00 39.90 10.80
C ILE A 38 -2.43 39.67 10.29
N GLU A 39 -3.46 39.97 11.11
CA GLU A 39 -4.86 39.83 10.71
C GLU A 39 -5.23 40.80 9.56
N GLU A 40 -4.80 42.05 9.65
CA GLU A 40 -5.06 43.08 8.61
C GLU A 40 -4.35 42.79 7.28
N THR A 41 -3.17 42.20 7.35
CA THR A 41 -2.32 41.94 6.17
C THR A 41 -2.45 40.56 5.59
N GLY A 42 -3.07 39.63 6.32
CA GLY A 42 -3.11 38.21 5.94
C GLY A 42 -1.71 37.54 5.89
N TYR A 43 -0.73 38.12 6.60
CA TYR A 43 0.64 37.62 6.57
C TYR A 43 0.77 36.19 7.08
N GLN A 44 1.33 35.34 6.26
CA GLN A 44 1.77 34.01 6.66
C GLN A 44 3.29 33.88 6.53
N PRO A 45 3.99 33.38 7.56
CA PRO A 45 5.43 33.14 7.47
C PRO A 45 5.74 32.20 6.31
N SER A 46 6.68 32.56 5.43
CA SER A 46 7.06 31.68 4.33
C SER A 46 7.68 30.37 4.87
N ALA A 47 7.31 29.24 4.27
CA ALA A 47 7.87 27.94 4.60
C ALA A 47 9.40 27.93 4.47
N GLN A 48 9.94 28.62 3.46
CA GLN A 48 11.38 28.79 3.25
C GLN A 48 12.08 29.53 4.39
N ALA A 49 11.47 30.64 4.90
CA ALA A 49 12.02 31.39 6.02
C ALA A 49 11.99 30.57 7.33
N ARG A 50 10.98 29.71 7.50
CA ARG A 50 10.89 28.77 8.62
C ARG A 50 11.99 27.70 8.50
N MET A 51 12.15 27.09 7.34
CA MET A 51 13.15 26.06 7.04
C MET A 51 14.57 26.54 7.28
N LEU A 52 14.93 27.74 6.79
CA LEU A 52 16.26 28.33 6.98
C LEU A 52 16.61 28.51 8.48
N ARG A 53 15.61 28.75 9.31
CA ARG A 53 15.79 28.95 10.75
C ARG A 53 15.78 27.65 11.55
N THR A 54 14.81 26.76 11.28
CA THR A 54 14.62 25.50 12.03
C THR A 54 15.50 24.38 11.52
N LYS A 55 16.08 24.55 10.33
CA LYS A 55 16.77 23.49 9.55
C LYS A 55 15.88 22.27 9.29
N LYS A 56 14.54 22.44 9.41
CA LYS A 56 13.53 21.41 9.14
C LYS A 56 12.56 21.94 8.09
N ALA A 57 12.29 21.14 7.08
CA ALA A 57 11.31 21.45 6.05
C ALA A 57 9.87 21.19 6.55
N SER A 58 9.70 20.32 7.53
CA SER A 58 8.43 19.74 7.96
C SER A 58 7.70 19.08 6.80
N LEU A 59 8.45 18.42 5.92
CA LEU A 59 7.97 17.78 4.71
C LEU A 59 8.57 16.38 4.58
N VAL A 60 7.75 15.40 4.29
CA VAL A 60 8.15 14.00 4.05
C VAL A 60 7.81 13.61 2.62
N GLY A 61 8.78 13.11 1.86
CA GLY A 61 8.58 12.52 0.55
C GLY A 61 8.03 11.10 0.68
N VAL A 62 6.96 10.78 -0.03
CA VAL A 62 6.37 9.43 -0.04
C VAL A 62 6.29 8.94 -1.48
N VAL A 63 7.04 7.89 -1.79
CA VAL A 63 7.07 7.25 -3.11
C VAL A 63 6.19 6.00 -3.06
N VAL A 64 5.19 5.92 -3.95
CA VAL A 64 4.23 4.81 -4.00
C VAL A 64 4.18 4.19 -5.39
N PRO A 65 3.94 2.85 -5.51
CA PRO A 65 3.88 2.18 -6.80
C PRO A 65 2.65 2.57 -7.61
N LYS A 66 1.52 2.83 -6.94
CA LYS A 66 0.24 3.24 -7.56
C LYS A 66 -0.54 4.16 -6.62
N ILE A 67 -1.28 5.11 -7.17
CA ILE A 67 -2.18 5.97 -6.39
C ILE A 67 -3.57 5.33 -6.27
N ASN A 68 -4.03 4.64 -7.30
CA ASN A 68 -5.37 4.06 -7.43
C ASN A 68 -5.48 2.62 -6.89
N SER A 69 -4.80 2.30 -5.81
CA SER A 69 -4.84 0.98 -5.16
C SER A 69 -5.34 1.10 -3.73
N GLU A 70 -6.30 0.26 -3.33
CA GLU A 70 -6.86 0.29 -1.97
C GLU A 70 -5.81 0.02 -0.90
N SER A 71 -4.90 -0.94 -1.11
CA SER A 71 -3.81 -1.22 -0.18
C SER A 71 -2.89 -0.01 0.00
N ILE A 72 -2.51 0.64 -1.11
CA ILE A 72 -1.66 1.84 -1.09
C ILE A 72 -2.40 3.02 -0.45
N SER A 73 -3.68 3.21 -0.74
CA SER A 73 -4.52 4.22 -0.10
C SER A 73 -4.57 4.05 1.42
N ARG A 74 -4.72 2.80 1.92
CA ARG A 74 -4.70 2.50 3.36
C ARG A 74 -3.33 2.79 3.98
N ILE A 75 -2.23 2.42 3.31
CA ILE A 75 -0.86 2.74 3.77
C ILE A 75 -0.70 4.26 3.87
N THR A 76 -1.05 4.98 2.80
CA THR A 76 -0.91 6.43 2.70
C THR A 76 -1.74 7.16 3.77
N ALA A 77 -2.98 6.69 4.01
CA ALA A 77 -3.81 7.23 5.08
C ALA A 77 -3.21 6.99 6.49
N GLY A 78 -2.51 5.86 6.69
CA GLY A 78 -1.76 5.59 7.91
C GLY A 78 -0.58 6.54 8.09
N ILE A 79 0.19 6.76 7.02
CA ILE A 79 1.32 7.71 7.00
C ILE A 79 0.83 9.12 7.32
N GLU A 80 -0.19 9.57 6.59
CA GLU A 80 -0.75 10.92 6.72
C GLU A 80 -1.24 11.19 8.14
N SER A 81 -1.94 10.25 8.78
CA SER A 81 -2.46 10.42 10.14
C SER A 81 -1.35 10.75 11.17
N VAL A 82 -0.19 10.10 11.07
CA VAL A 82 0.95 10.35 11.96
C VAL A 82 1.67 11.66 11.62
N LEU A 83 1.89 11.92 10.33
CA LEU A 83 2.58 13.13 9.88
C LEU A 83 1.79 14.38 10.25
N ALA A 84 0.46 14.39 10.06
CA ALA A 84 -0.41 15.51 10.39
C ALA A 84 -0.38 15.85 11.89
N GLU A 85 -0.44 14.84 12.78
CA GLU A 85 -0.33 15.03 14.23
C GLU A 85 0.99 15.65 14.66
N ARG A 86 2.08 15.38 13.91
CA ARG A 86 3.42 15.89 14.18
C ARG A 86 3.76 17.17 13.40
N GLY A 87 2.79 17.75 12.68
CA GLY A 87 2.94 18.99 11.92
C GLY A 87 3.80 18.86 10.66
N TYR A 88 3.94 17.64 10.13
CA TYR A 88 4.57 17.37 8.84
C TYR A 88 3.55 17.34 7.71
N GLN A 89 3.98 17.78 6.54
CA GLN A 89 3.23 17.62 5.30
C GLN A 89 3.79 16.45 4.49
N MET A 90 2.94 15.82 3.68
CA MET A 90 3.30 14.72 2.80
C MET A 90 3.39 15.17 1.35
N LEU A 91 4.51 14.86 0.69
CA LEU A 91 4.68 15.02 -0.75
C LEU A 91 4.64 13.65 -1.42
N LEU A 92 3.56 13.34 -2.14
CA LEU A 92 3.31 12.03 -2.73
C LEU A 92 3.77 11.96 -4.19
N ALA A 93 4.54 10.91 -4.54
CA ALA A 93 4.97 10.61 -5.90
C ALA A 93 4.54 9.19 -6.29
N GLY A 94 3.78 9.06 -7.38
CA GLY A 94 3.37 7.79 -7.97
C GLY A 94 4.28 7.35 -9.09
N THR A 95 4.70 6.08 -9.13
CA THR A 95 5.69 5.56 -10.08
C THR A 95 5.09 4.65 -11.15
N ASP A 96 3.83 4.31 -10.99
CA ASP A 96 3.11 3.40 -11.89
C ASP A 96 3.80 2.03 -12.04
N ASN A 97 4.22 1.47 -10.91
CA ASN A 97 4.99 0.21 -10.79
C ASN A 97 6.29 0.19 -11.61
N THR A 98 6.90 1.36 -11.86
CA THR A 98 8.13 1.46 -12.63
C THR A 98 9.33 1.63 -11.69
N PRO A 99 10.18 0.61 -11.47
CA PRO A 99 11.29 0.68 -10.52
C PRO A 99 12.31 1.78 -10.83
N ALA A 100 12.48 2.11 -12.11
CA ALA A 100 13.37 3.21 -12.51
C ALA A 100 12.84 4.58 -12.03
N LYS A 101 11.51 4.80 -12.10
CA LYS A 101 10.87 6.01 -11.56
C LYS A 101 10.93 6.06 -10.04
N GLU A 102 10.87 4.91 -9.34
CA GLU A 102 11.07 4.88 -7.89
C GLU A 102 12.44 5.47 -7.53
N VAL A 103 13.51 5.00 -8.19
CA VAL A 103 14.88 5.51 -7.96
C VAL A 103 15.01 6.98 -8.36
N GLU A 104 14.35 7.42 -9.44
CA GLU A 104 14.34 8.81 -9.88
C GLU A 104 13.72 9.72 -8.81
N TYR A 105 12.53 9.37 -8.27
CA TYR A 105 11.87 10.14 -7.23
C TYR A 105 12.62 10.09 -5.90
N LEU A 106 13.24 8.98 -5.55
CA LEU A 106 14.10 8.91 -4.38
C LEU A 106 15.25 9.92 -4.46
N ARG A 107 15.92 10.02 -5.63
CA ARG A 107 16.97 11.01 -5.86
C ARG A 107 16.45 12.44 -5.95
N LEU A 108 15.25 12.63 -6.51
CA LEU A 108 14.59 13.93 -6.51
C LEU A 108 14.35 14.41 -5.07
N PHE A 109 13.80 13.56 -4.21
CA PHE A 109 13.55 13.90 -2.81
C PHE A 109 14.83 14.08 -2.00
N GLU A 110 15.91 13.35 -2.31
CA GLU A 110 17.22 13.58 -1.69
C GLU A 110 17.74 15.00 -1.93
N ASN A 111 17.46 15.56 -3.10
CA ASN A 111 17.87 16.92 -3.49
C ASN A 111 16.78 17.99 -3.21
N TYR A 112 15.58 17.59 -2.84
CA TYR A 112 14.48 18.47 -2.46
C TYR A 112 14.47 18.64 -0.92
N PRO A 113 14.03 19.78 -0.39
CA PRO A 113 14.02 19.99 1.06
C PRO A 113 12.95 19.14 1.75
N VAL A 114 13.17 17.82 1.84
CA VAL A 114 12.40 16.92 2.69
C VAL A 114 13.25 16.50 3.89
N ASP A 115 12.61 16.26 5.04
CA ASP A 115 13.30 15.80 6.24
C ASP A 115 13.49 14.27 6.28
N GLY A 116 12.70 13.54 5.45
CA GLY A 116 12.76 12.10 5.32
C GLY A 116 11.96 11.57 4.16
N ILE A 117 12.15 10.30 3.84
CA ILE A 117 11.51 9.62 2.69
C ILE A 117 10.88 8.31 3.16
N ILE A 118 9.64 8.04 2.72
CA ILE A 118 9.00 6.73 2.82
C ILE A 118 8.89 6.14 1.41
N LEU A 119 9.44 4.96 1.21
CA LEU A 119 9.29 4.18 -0.03
C LEU A 119 8.33 3.01 0.22
N VAL A 120 7.17 3.02 -0.43
CA VAL A 120 6.34 1.83 -0.55
C VAL A 120 6.85 1.04 -1.74
N GLY A 121 7.80 0.14 -1.48
CA GLY A 121 8.58 -0.53 -2.51
C GLY A 121 7.91 -1.80 -3.03
N THR A 122 8.18 -2.12 -4.30
CA THR A 122 7.76 -3.37 -4.94
C THR A 122 8.97 -4.23 -5.33
N MET A 123 9.81 -3.75 -6.23
CA MET A 123 10.96 -4.49 -6.75
C MET A 123 12.27 -3.74 -6.47
N PHE A 124 13.17 -4.33 -5.70
CA PHE A 124 14.46 -3.71 -5.40
C PHE A 124 15.51 -4.02 -6.45
N THR A 125 15.83 -3.03 -7.27
CA THR A 125 16.91 -3.06 -8.24
C THR A 125 18.28 -2.70 -7.62
N ALA A 126 19.35 -2.81 -8.40
CA ALA A 126 20.66 -2.32 -7.97
C ALA A 126 20.65 -0.82 -7.66
N GLY A 127 19.82 -0.04 -8.39
CA GLY A 127 19.64 1.41 -8.14
C GLY A 127 19.07 1.70 -6.75
N HIS A 128 18.04 0.97 -6.31
CA HIS A 128 17.48 1.09 -4.96
C HIS A 128 18.52 0.79 -3.88
N ARG A 129 19.23 -0.34 -4.03
CA ARG A 129 20.28 -0.73 -3.08
C ARG A 129 21.41 0.29 -3.00
N LYS A 130 21.82 0.85 -4.15
CA LYS A 130 22.83 1.90 -4.21
C LYS A 130 22.33 3.16 -3.48
N PHE A 131 21.12 3.63 -3.80
CA PHE A 131 20.53 4.80 -3.17
C PHE A 131 20.45 4.64 -1.64
N LEU A 132 19.89 3.53 -1.14
CA LEU A 132 19.73 3.27 0.30
C LEU A 132 21.06 3.20 1.06
N LYS A 133 22.17 2.86 0.39
CA LYS A 133 23.52 2.85 1.00
C LYS A 133 24.19 4.22 1.02
N GLU A 134 23.87 5.08 0.04
CA GLU A 134 24.57 6.35 -0.17
C GLU A 134 23.83 7.55 0.45
N THR A 135 22.50 7.48 0.55
CA THR A 135 21.69 8.60 1.03
C THR A 135 21.95 8.93 2.48
N LYS A 136 21.92 10.23 2.77
CA LYS A 136 21.97 10.78 4.15
C LYS A 136 20.60 11.18 4.68
N VAL A 137 19.59 11.19 3.79
CA VAL A 137 18.21 11.46 4.19
C VAL A 137 17.64 10.20 4.84
N PRO A 138 17.02 10.29 6.01
CA PRO A 138 16.35 9.15 6.64
C PRO A 138 15.34 8.50 5.70
N VAL A 139 15.41 7.18 5.52
CA VAL A 139 14.50 6.42 4.66
C VAL A 139 13.86 5.28 5.43
N VAL A 140 12.55 5.12 5.25
CA VAL A 140 11.81 3.92 5.68
C VAL A 140 11.20 3.23 4.47
N VAL A 141 11.36 1.91 4.40
CA VAL A 141 10.78 1.07 3.35
C VAL A 141 9.55 0.35 3.89
N ILE A 142 8.44 0.40 3.16
CA ILE A 142 7.22 -0.36 3.47
C ILE A 142 6.97 -1.37 2.35
N GLY A 143 6.63 -2.61 2.73
CA GLY A 143 6.26 -3.68 1.81
C GLY A 143 7.40 -4.61 1.41
N GLN A 144 8.65 -4.17 1.49
CA GLN A 144 9.83 -4.98 1.18
C GLN A 144 10.81 -5.05 2.34
N ARG A 145 11.45 -6.18 2.52
CA ARG A 145 12.51 -6.38 3.51
C ARG A 145 13.84 -5.88 2.98
N THR A 146 14.57 -5.09 3.78
CA THR A 146 15.92 -4.62 3.45
C THR A 146 16.76 -4.42 4.71
N SER A 147 18.05 -4.69 4.62
CA SER A 147 19.03 -4.41 5.69
C SER A 147 19.68 -3.03 5.57
N HIS A 148 19.29 -2.23 4.58
CA HIS A 148 19.94 -0.94 4.29
C HIS A 148 19.15 0.28 4.77
N ALA A 149 17.93 0.07 5.28
CA ALA A 149 17.08 1.10 5.86
C ALA A 149 16.10 0.46 6.84
N ASN A 150 15.45 1.25 7.67
CA ASN A 150 14.31 0.79 8.43
C ASN A 150 13.27 0.22 7.48
N CYS A 151 12.71 -0.94 7.80
CA CYS A 151 11.69 -1.53 6.93
C CYS A 151 10.56 -2.20 7.71
N ILE A 152 9.36 -2.10 7.11
CA ILE A 152 8.14 -2.74 7.58
C ILE A 152 7.60 -3.59 6.44
N TYR A 153 7.41 -4.88 6.68
CA TYR A 153 6.90 -5.80 5.69
C TYR A 153 5.91 -6.78 6.31
N HIS A 154 5.11 -7.43 5.48
CA HIS A 154 4.14 -8.40 5.93
C HIS A 154 4.70 -9.82 5.90
N ASP A 155 4.10 -10.73 6.67
CA ASP A 155 4.43 -12.16 6.62
C ASP A 155 3.79 -12.81 5.38
N ASP A 156 4.31 -12.47 4.20
CA ASP A 156 3.80 -12.98 2.92
C ASP A 156 3.92 -14.50 2.79
N TYR A 157 4.98 -15.10 3.34
CA TYR A 157 5.13 -16.56 3.34
C TYR A 157 4.08 -17.24 4.21
N GLY A 158 3.91 -16.77 5.45
CA GLY A 158 2.89 -17.29 6.36
C GLY A 158 1.47 -17.11 5.80
N ALA A 159 1.20 -15.95 5.21
CA ALA A 159 -0.07 -15.63 4.57
C ALA A 159 -0.35 -16.54 3.37
N GLY A 160 0.63 -16.71 2.48
CA GLY A 160 0.55 -17.65 1.37
C GLY A 160 0.29 -19.07 1.85
N LYS A 161 1.05 -19.54 2.85
CA LYS A 161 0.89 -20.87 3.42
C LYS A 161 -0.49 -21.10 4.02
N ALA A 162 -1.01 -20.15 4.77
CA ALA A 162 -2.35 -20.23 5.33
C ALA A 162 -3.44 -20.29 4.24
N MET A 163 -3.31 -19.47 3.19
CA MET A 163 -4.23 -19.52 2.05
C MET A 163 -4.13 -20.87 1.31
N GLY A 164 -2.93 -21.39 1.06
CA GLY A 164 -2.74 -22.69 0.42
C GLY A 164 -3.38 -23.84 1.21
N GLN A 165 -3.25 -23.84 2.54
CA GLN A 165 -3.90 -24.82 3.41
C GLN A 165 -5.44 -24.69 3.36
N ALA A 166 -5.98 -23.45 3.39
CA ALA A 166 -7.41 -23.24 3.27
C ALA A 166 -7.95 -23.71 1.92
N VAL A 167 -7.26 -23.37 0.82
CA VAL A 167 -7.61 -23.80 -0.54
C VAL A 167 -7.63 -25.32 -0.65
N ALA A 168 -6.62 -26.00 -0.14
CA ALA A 168 -6.58 -27.46 -0.14
C ALA A 168 -7.76 -28.09 0.62
N GLY A 169 -8.30 -27.42 1.63
CA GLY A 169 -9.43 -27.91 2.42
C GLY A 169 -10.77 -27.90 1.67
N PHE A 170 -10.92 -27.06 0.64
CA PHE A 170 -12.16 -26.97 -0.11
C PHE A 170 -12.04 -27.29 -1.62
N SER A 171 -10.85 -27.36 -2.19
CA SER A 171 -10.64 -27.82 -3.56
C SER A 171 -10.89 -29.32 -3.68
N LYS A 172 -11.59 -29.71 -4.74
CA LYS A 172 -11.98 -31.13 -5.03
C LYS A 172 -11.43 -31.65 -6.35
N LYS A 173 -10.98 -30.76 -7.22
CA LYS A 173 -10.47 -31.07 -8.55
C LYS A 173 -9.02 -30.65 -8.68
N GLY A 174 -8.80 -29.38 -8.92
CA GLY A 174 -7.47 -28.82 -9.08
C GLY A 174 -7.42 -27.34 -8.73
N VAL A 175 -6.22 -26.85 -8.47
CA VAL A 175 -5.96 -25.48 -8.10
C VAL A 175 -5.19 -24.78 -9.21
N ALA A 176 -5.60 -23.55 -9.55
CA ALA A 176 -4.82 -22.63 -10.36
C ALA A 176 -4.32 -21.47 -9.49
N TYR A 177 -3.19 -20.87 -9.90
CA TYR A 177 -2.62 -19.71 -9.26
C TYR A 177 -2.31 -18.61 -10.27
N ILE A 178 -2.86 -17.41 -10.03
CA ILE A 178 -2.52 -16.21 -10.79
C ILE A 178 -1.62 -15.33 -9.92
N GLY A 179 -0.32 -15.47 -10.13
CA GLY A 179 0.72 -14.75 -9.43
C GLY A 179 1.08 -13.43 -10.09
N VAL A 180 2.10 -12.79 -9.54
CA VAL A 180 2.77 -11.62 -10.13
C VAL A 180 4.24 -11.95 -10.33
N THR A 181 5.00 -11.04 -10.95
CA THR A 181 6.43 -11.26 -11.18
C THR A 181 7.18 -11.65 -9.90
N ARG A 182 7.98 -12.70 -9.96
CA ARG A 182 8.81 -13.16 -8.82
C ARG A 182 9.99 -12.22 -8.51
N ASP A 183 10.18 -11.17 -9.32
CA ASP A 183 11.10 -10.07 -9.01
C ASP A 183 10.59 -9.23 -7.83
N ASP A 184 9.26 -9.13 -7.65
CA ASP A 184 8.67 -8.72 -6.38
C ASP A 184 8.88 -9.83 -5.35
N LYS A 185 9.77 -9.59 -4.39
CA LYS A 185 10.15 -10.61 -3.41
C LYS A 185 9.05 -10.89 -2.38
N ALA A 186 8.20 -9.94 -2.09
CA ALA A 186 7.08 -10.10 -1.15
C ALA A 186 5.87 -10.76 -1.83
N ALA A 187 5.13 -10.00 -2.66
CA ALA A 187 3.88 -10.44 -3.26
C ALA A 187 4.05 -11.49 -4.37
N GLY A 188 5.18 -11.46 -5.07
CA GLY A 188 5.49 -12.43 -6.12
C GLY A 188 6.13 -13.70 -5.56
N ALA A 189 7.41 -13.64 -5.15
CA ALA A 189 8.13 -14.85 -4.80
C ALA A 189 7.68 -15.47 -3.47
N THR A 190 7.74 -14.69 -2.37
CA THR A 190 7.55 -15.21 -1.01
C THR A 190 6.11 -15.68 -0.76
N ARG A 191 5.12 -14.96 -1.29
CA ARG A 191 3.70 -15.32 -1.18
C ARG A 191 3.38 -16.59 -1.95
N GLU A 192 3.86 -16.70 -3.21
CA GLU A 192 3.69 -17.91 -4.03
C GLU A 192 4.36 -19.12 -3.41
N ASP A 193 5.61 -18.98 -2.92
CA ASP A 193 6.32 -20.08 -2.25
C ASP A 193 5.58 -20.56 -1.00
N GLY A 194 5.03 -19.63 -0.22
CA GLY A 194 4.17 -19.96 0.92
C GLY A 194 2.91 -20.69 0.48
N PHE A 195 2.21 -20.23 -0.55
CA PHE A 195 0.99 -20.85 -1.07
C PHE A 195 1.24 -22.29 -1.53
N ILE A 196 2.30 -22.51 -2.31
CA ILE A 196 2.70 -23.85 -2.76
C ILE A 196 3.03 -24.75 -1.55
N ALA A 197 3.75 -24.21 -0.55
CA ALA A 197 4.05 -24.97 0.67
C ALA A 197 2.78 -25.33 1.45
N GLY A 198 1.79 -24.44 1.50
CA GLY A 198 0.50 -24.70 2.13
C GLY A 198 -0.29 -25.81 1.46
N LEU A 199 -0.38 -25.80 0.14
CA LEU A 199 -1.00 -26.87 -0.67
C LEU A 199 -0.28 -28.19 -0.46
N LYS A 200 1.05 -28.22 -0.58
CA LYS A 200 1.88 -29.42 -0.44
C LYS A 200 1.71 -30.08 0.94
N ASN A 201 1.63 -29.30 2.01
CA ASN A 201 1.41 -29.81 3.36
C ASN A 201 0.07 -30.54 3.51
N ALA A 202 -0.92 -30.22 2.66
CA ALA A 202 -2.21 -30.89 2.61
C ALA A 202 -2.33 -31.94 1.49
N GLY A 203 -1.23 -32.29 0.84
CA GLY A 203 -1.20 -33.30 -0.23
C GLY A 203 -1.71 -32.84 -1.59
N VAL A 204 -1.90 -31.54 -1.79
CA VAL A 204 -2.36 -30.96 -3.06
C VAL A 204 -1.16 -30.42 -3.85
N THR A 205 -1.14 -30.72 -5.17
CA THR A 205 -0.08 -30.25 -6.07
C THR A 205 -0.61 -29.13 -6.94
N LEU A 206 0.13 -28.03 -7.03
CA LEU A 206 -0.09 -26.98 -8.02
C LEU A 206 0.78 -27.30 -9.24
N PHE A 207 0.13 -27.63 -10.36
CA PHE A 207 0.83 -27.93 -11.62
C PHE A 207 1.25 -26.64 -12.33
N GLU A 208 2.36 -26.67 -13.07
CA GLU A 208 2.89 -25.49 -13.77
C GLU A 208 1.93 -24.97 -14.84
N GLU A 209 1.22 -25.85 -15.54
CA GLU A 209 0.19 -25.50 -16.53
C GLU A 209 -1.00 -24.72 -15.94
N ASN A 210 -1.21 -24.82 -14.62
CA ASN A 210 -2.26 -24.10 -13.89
C ASN A 210 -1.74 -22.78 -13.28
N LYS A 211 -0.54 -22.34 -13.64
CA LYS A 211 0.03 -21.09 -13.16
C LYS A 211 0.00 -20.02 -14.24
N ARG A 212 -0.31 -18.79 -13.85
CA ARG A 212 -0.18 -17.61 -14.71
C ARG A 212 0.51 -16.49 -13.94
N THR A 213 1.22 -15.65 -14.69
CA THR A 213 1.82 -14.42 -14.16
C THR A 213 1.07 -13.23 -14.72
N SER A 214 0.53 -12.40 -13.84
CA SER A 214 -0.28 -11.23 -14.13
C SER A 214 0.45 -9.95 -13.72
N ALA A 215 0.07 -8.81 -14.25
CA ALA A 215 0.35 -7.53 -13.65
C ALA A 215 -0.58 -7.30 -12.44
N PHE A 216 -0.32 -6.23 -11.67
CA PHE A 216 -1.18 -5.86 -10.53
C PHE A 216 -2.45 -5.11 -10.99
N THR A 217 -3.13 -5.57 -12.05
CA THR A 217 -4.31 -4.92 -12.62
C THR A 217 -5.48 -5.90 -12.75
N LEU A 218 -6.68 -5.36 -12.81
CA LEU A 218 -7.90 -6.12 -13.02
C LEU A 218 -7.88 -6.76 -14.42
N GLU A 219 -7.48 -6.00 -15.43
CA GLU A 219 -7.44 -6.42 -16.83
C GLU A 219 -6.51 -7.62 -17.02
N SER A 220 -5.30 -7.56 -16.47
CA SER A 220 -4.36 -8.68 -16.57
C SER A 220 -4.81 -9.90 -15.75
N GLY A 221 -5.52 -9.68 -14.64
CA GLY A 221 -6.20 -10.75 -13.89
C GLY A 221 -7.30 -11.43 -14.73
N TYR A 222 -8.10 -10.64 -15.43
CA TYR A 222 -9.13 -11.13 -16.36
C TYR A 222 -8.53 -11.97 -17.48
N GLU A 223 -7.51 -11.45 -18.18
CA GLU A 223 -6.85 -12.15 -19.28
C GLU A 223 -6.23 -13.48 -18.83
N SER A 224 -5.53 -13.46 -17.69
CA SER A 224 -4.90 -14.66 -17.12
C SER A 224 -5.92 -15.72 -16.72
N ALA A 225 -7.05 -15.31 -16.13
CA ALA A 225 -8.11 -16.24 -15.74
C ALA A 225 -8.85 -16.78 -16.96
N LEU A 226 -9.10 -15.96 -17.97
CA LEU A 226 -9.76 -16.41 -19.20
C LEU A 226 -8.91 -17.46 -19.93
N ASP A 227 -7.58 -17.24 -20.02
CA ASP A 227 -6.66 -18.21 -20.60
C ASP A 227 -6.65 -19.55 -19.83
N LEU A 228 -6.68 -19.52 -18.50
CA LEU A 228 -6.84 -20.73 -17.67
C LEU A 228 -8.15 -21.47 -17.98
N LEU A 229 -9.26 -20.75 -18.09
CA LEU A 229 -10.59 -21.33 -18.37
C LEU A 229 -10.66 -21.94 -19.78
N GLU A 230 -10.07 -21.28 -20.76
CA GLU A 230 -10.04 -21.74 -22.16
C GLU A 230 -9.07 -22.93 -22.37
N SER A 231 -8.03 -23.06 -21.51
CA SER A 231 -7.10 -24.20 -21.54
C SER A 231 -7.72 -25.53 -21.07
N LYS A 232 -8.98 -25.49 -20.59
CA LYS A 232 -9.75 -26.66 -20.12
C LYS A 232 -9.08 -27.45 -19.00
N CYS A 233 -8.27 -26.78 -18.16
CA CYS A 233 -7.74 -27.37 -16.95
C CYS A 233 -8.89 -27.80 -16.03
N ASP A 234 -8.81 -28.98 -15.43
CA ASP A 234 -9.82 -29.43 -14.45
C ASP A 234 -9.53 -28.80 -13.09
N ILE A 235 -9.97 -27.56 -12.92
CA ILE A 235 -9.76 -26.74 -11.72
C ILE A 235 -11.11 -26.32 -11.13
N ASP A 236 -11.15 -26.20 -9.81
CA ASP A 236 -12.29 -25.66 -9.08
C ASP A 236 -11.92 -24.51 -8.15
N VAL A 237 -10.63 -24.10 -8.15
CA VAL A 237 -10.12 -22.93 -7.44
C VAL A 237 -9.14 -22.15 -8.30
N ILE A 238 -9.32 -20.82 -8.34
CA ILE A 238 -8.35 -19.87 -8.85
C ILE A 238 -7.89 -18.99 -7.66
N SER A 239 -6.65 -19.18 -7.21
CA SER A 239 -6.06 -18.35 -6.18
C SER A 239 -5.23 -17.23 -6.81
N CYS A 240 -5.52 -15.99 -6.43
CA CYS A 240 -4.93 -14.79 -7.01
C CYS A 240 -4.00 -14.10 -6.02
N ALA A 241 -2.85 -13.62 -6.47
CA ALA A 241 -1.87 -12.94 -5.63
C ALA A 241 -2.38 -11.64 -4.97
N THR A 242 -3.45 -11.03 -5.54
CA THR A 242 -4.12 -9.84 -4.96
C THR A 242 -5.62 -9.89 -5.22
N ASP A 243 -6.40 -9.15 -4.42
CA ASP A 243 -7.84 -9.01 -4.63
C ASP A 243 -8.19 -8.27 -5.92
N THR A 244 -7.32 -7.43 -6.43
CA THR A 244 -7.48 -6.76 -7.74
C THR A 244 -7.45 -7.79 -8.88
N ILE A 245 -6.50 -8.73 -8.82
CA ILE A 245 -6.41 -9.85 -9.78
C ILE A 245 -7.62 -10.76 -9.61
N ALA A 246 -8.06 -11.03 -8.37
CA ALA A 246 -9.23 -11.84 -8.07
C ALA A 246 -10.52 -11.23 -8.66
N ALA A 247 -10.67 -9.91 -8.62
CA ALA A 247 -11.79 -9.22 -9.26
C ALA A 247 -11.82 -9.46 -10.77
N GLY A 248 -10.66 -9.38 -11.45
CA GLY A 248 -10.53 -9.72 -12.87
C GLY A 248 -10.86 -11.20 -13.16
N ALA A 249 -10.39 -12.12 -12.29
CA ALA A 249 -10.70 -13.54 -12.42
C ALA A 249 -12.21 -13.83 -12.29
N ILE A 250 -12.90 -13.14 -11.38
CA ILE A 250 -14.36 -13.25 -11.24
C ILE A 250 -15.06 -12.77 -12.51
N GLU A 251 -14.65 -11.64 -13.08
CA GLU A 251 -15.20 -11.14 -14.34
C GLU A 251 -14.96 -12.11 -15.50
N ALA A 252 -13.76 -12.71 -15.57
CA ALA A 252 -13.45 -13.73 -16.59
C ALA A 252 -14.35 -14.97 -16.48
N ILE A 253 -14.58 -15.48 -15.26
CA ILE A 253 -15.49 -16.60 -15.00
C ILE A 253 -16.91 -16.26 -15.47
N GLN A 254 -17.42 -15.08 -15.13
CA GLN A 254 -18.74 -14.65 -15.57
C GLN A 254 -18.84 -14.55 -17.10
N THR A 255 -17.81 -14.04 -17.76
CA THR A 255 -17.75 -13.91 -19.22
C THR A 255 -17.67 -15.28 -19.89
N TYR A 256 -16.84 -16.18 -19.36
CA TYR A 256 -16.69 -17.55 -19.87
C TYR A 256 -18.00 -18.33 -19.76
N LEU A 257 -18.69 -18.27 -18.64
CA LEU A 257 -19.99 -18.91 -18.42
C LEU A 257 -21.07 -18.32 -19.31
N LYS A 258 -21.10 -17.00 -19.55
CA LYS A 258 -22.02 -16.36 -20.50
C LYS A 258 -21.85 -16.88 -21.91
N LYS A 259 -20.64 -17.15 -22.37
CA LYS A 259 -20.36 -17.77 -23.69
C LYS A 259 -20.91 -19.20 -23.80
N GLN A 260 -21.06 -19.90 -22.67
CA GLN A 260 -21.55 -21.27 -22.63
C GLN A 260 -23.08 -21.39 -22.43
N ILE A 261 -23.77 -20.27 -22.17
CA ILE A 261 -25.22 -20.27 -21.99
C ILE A 261 -25.88 -20.72 -23.30
N PRO A 262 -26.78 -21.75 -23.28
CA PRO A 262 -27.50 -22.16 -24.46
C PRO A 262 -28.30 -20.99 -25.03
N THR A 263 -28.27 -20.84 -26.37
CA THR A 263 -28.93 -19.76 -27.10
C THR A 263 -30.46 -19.72 -26.91
N ASN A 264 -31.04 -20.80 -26.40
CA ASN A 264 -32.48 -20.95 -26.10
C ASN A 264 -32.83 -20.58 -24.64
N ALA A 265 -31.88 -20.09 -23.81
CA ALA A 265 -32.19 -19.61 -22.47
C ALA A 265 -33.06 -18.34 -22.55
N ALA A 266 -34.36 -18.51 -22.29
CA ALA A 266 -35.42 -17.58 -22.73
C ALA A 266 -35.47 -16.24 -21.95
N ASP A 267 -34.86 -16.14 -20.76
CA ASP A 267 -34.91 -14.92 -19.95
C ASP A 267 -33.63 -14.67 -19.12
N ALA A 268 -33.54 -13.46 -18.60
CA ALA A 268 -32.40 -13.06 -17.75
C ALA A 268 -32.30 -13.88 -16.43
N GLY A 269 -33.45 -14.36 -15.93
CA GLY A 269 -33.49 -15.19 -14.73
C GLY A 269 -32.96 -16.61 -15.00
N ALA A 270 -33.25 -17.19 -16.15
CA ALA A 270 -32.69 -18.48 -16.57
C ALA A 270 -31.17 -18.39 -16.78
N ARG A 271 -30.70 -17.30 -17.37
CA ARG A 271 -29.24 -17.01 -17.52
C ARG A 271 -28.55 -16.88 -16.18
N MET A 272 -29.15 -16.15 -15.25
CA MET A 272 -28.57 -15.97 -13.92
C MET A 272 -28.52 -17.29 -13.13
N ARG A 273 -29.60 -18.10 -13.18
CA ARG A 273 -29.62 -19.44 -12.57
C ARG A 273 -28.55 -20.34 -13.17
N TYR A 274 -28.37 -20.36 -14.47
CA TYR A 274 -27.30 -21.13 -15.14
C TYR A 274 -25.92 -20.73 -14.64
N ILE A 275 -25.65 -19.44 -14.53
CA ILE A 275 -24.38 -18.94 -14.01
C ILE A 275 -24.17 -19.41 -12.55
N LEU A 276 -25.19 -19.26 -11.69
CA LEU A 276 -25.09 -19.63 -10.27
C LEU A 276 -24.94 -21.14 -10.07
N GLU A 277 -25.61 -21.96 -10.87
CA GLU A 277 -25.57 -23.42 -10.78
C GLU A 277 -24.28 -24.03 -11.38
N ASN A 278 -23.68 -23.35 -12.37
CA ASN A 278 -22.48 -23.84 -13.05
C ASN A 278 -21.18 -23.19 -12.60
N THR A 279 -21.23 -22.22 -11.65
CA THR A 279 -20.03 -21.64 -11.05
C THR A 279 -19.53 -22.55 -9.94
N SER A 280 -18.78 -23.59 -10.30
CA SER A 280 -18.08 -24.44 -9.33
C SER A 280 -16.70 -23.89 -8.96
N ILE A 281 -16.21 -22.85 -9.65
CA ILE A 281 -14.87 -22.29 -9.45
C ILE A 281 -14.91 -21.23 -8.36
N ARG A 282 -14.15 -21.46 -7.30
CA ARG A 282 -13.94 -20.49 -6.22
C ARG A 282 -12.73 -19.61 -6.53
N VAL A 283 -12.85 -18.34 -6.18
CA VAL A 283 -11.74 -17.39 -6.30
C VAL A 283 -11.27 -16.99 -4.91
N THR A 284 -9.97 -16.91 -4.72
CA THR A 284 -9.36 -16.38 -3.49
C THR A 284 -8.38 -15.27 -3.81
N GLY A 285 -8.09 -14.41 -2.83
CA GLY A 285 -7.22 -13.26 -3.03
C GLY A 285 -6.39 -12.87 -1.81
N PHE A 286 -5.74 -11.72 -1.89
CA PHE A 286 -4.97 -11.10 -0.81
C PHE A 286 -5.22 -9.60 -0.82
N GLY A 287 -5.67 -9.03 0.32
CA GLY A 287 -5.89 -7.59 0.45
C GLY A 287 -7.09 -7.20 1.31
N ASP A 288 -8.09 -8.07 1.47
CA ASP A 288 -9.37 -7.77 2.13
C ASP A 288 -10.01 -6.50 1.55
N ASN A 289 -10.19 -6.52 0.20
CA ASN A 289 -10.73 -5.38 -0.55
C ASN A 289 -12.21 -5.18 -0.23
N GLN A 290 -12.56 -4.00 0.29
CA GLN A 290 -13.91 -3.72 0.78
C GLN A 290 -14.93 -3.61 -0.35
N MET A 291 -14.56 -3.08 -1.50
CA MET A 291 -15.45 -3.00 -2.65
C MET A 291 -15.74 -4.39 -3.22
N LEU A 292 -14.70 -5.22 -3.38
CA LEU A 292 -14.89 -6.59 -3.83
C LEU A 292 -15.79 -7.36 -2.85
N LYS A 293 -15.57 -7.22 -1.55
CA LYS A 293 -16.41 -7.81 -0.51
C LYS A 293 -17.86 -7.36 -0.62
N ALA A 294 -18.11 -6.07 -0.81
CA ALA A 294 -19.47 -5.51 -0.90
C ALA A 294 -20.25 -6.05 -2.11
N VAL A 295 -19.58 -6.24 -3.27
CA VAL A 295 -20.24 -6.66 -4.50
C VAL A 295 -20.33 -8.17 -4.68
N THR A 296 -19.46 -8.95 -4.03
CA THR A 296 -19.44 -10.43 -4.14
C THR A 296 -20.00 -11.16 -2.91
N GLY A 297 -20.27 -10.45 -1.82
CA GLY A 297 -20.55 -11.06 -0.51
C GLY A 297 -19.29 -11.55 0.22
N GLY A 298 -18.11 -11.35 -0.37
CA GLY A 298 -16.80 -11.74 0.15
C GLY A 298 -16.25 -13.00 -0.54
N ILE A 299 -14.92 -13.01 -0.64
CA ILE A 299 -14.12 -14.17 -1.06
C ILE A 299 -13.13 -14.52 0.04
N PRO A 300 -12.62 -15.76 0.11
CA PRO A 300 -11.47 -16.04 0.97
C PRO A 300 -10.30 -15.16 0.59
N THR A 301 -9.82 -14.37 1.53
CA THR A 301 -8.73 -13.40 1.30
C THR A 301 -7.86 -13.25 2.54
N ILE A 302 -6.67 -12.69 2.37
CA ILE A 302 -5.78 -12.33 3.46
C ILE A 302 -5.93 -10.84 3.79
N HIS A 303 -6.26 -10.55 5.03
CA HIS A 303 -6.19 -9.19 5.57
C HIS A 303 -4.78 -8.90 6.05
N PHE A 304 -4.14 -7.91 5.43
CA PHE A 304 -2.89 -7.32 5.89
C PHE A 304 -3.14 -5.98 6.59
N GLY A 305 -2.33 -5.67 7.59
CA GLY A 305 -2.38 -4.41 8.32
C GLY A 305 -1.80 -3.23 7.54
N TYR A 306 -2.33 -2.94 6.34
CA TYR A 306 -1.81 -1.87 5.47
C TYR A 306 -1.79 -0.50 6.14
N LYS A 307 -2.88 -0.10 6.80
CA LYS A 307 -2.92 1.17 7.56
C LYS A 307 -1.90 1.16 8.70
N THR A 308 -1.78 0.05 9.41
CA THR A 308 -0.80 -0.14 10.49
C THR A 308 0.63 -0.02 9.97
N SER A 309 0.94 -0.61 8.78
CA SER A 309 2.28 -0.46 8.20
C SER A 309 2.60 0.99 7.85
N GLY A 310 1.62 1.76 7.38
CA GLY A 310 1.76 3.21 7.15
C GLY A 310 2.04 3.98 8.44
N ILE A 311 1.26 3.73 9.51
CA ILE A 311 1.45 4.35 10.82
C ILE A 311 2.86 4.04 11.36
N ARG A 312 3.25 2.76 11.42
CA ARG A 312 4.57 2.36 11.93
C ARG A 312 5.71 2.89 11.07
N GLY A 313 5.51 2.98 9.73
CA GLY A 313 6.49 3.57 8.83
C GLY A 313 6.75 5.04 9.11
N ALA A 314 5.70 5.82 9.31
CA ALA A 314 5.81 7.22 9.65
C ALA A 314 6.44 7.45 11.04
N GLU A 315 6.03 6.66 12.05
CA GLU A 315 6.63 6.71 13.39
C GLU A 315 8.14 6.44 13.34
N LEU A 316 8.57 5.36 12.68
CA LEU A 316 9.99 5.02 12.53
C LEU A 316 10.77 6.09 11.76
N LEU A 317 10.15 6.72 10.75
CA LEU A 317 10.80 7.80 10.03
C LEU A 317 11.00 9.02 10.91
N LEU A 318 9.97 9.44 11.65
CA LEU A 318 10.05 10.60 12.55
C LEU A 318 11.07 10.37 13.68
N ASP A 319 11.11 9.17 14.23
CA ASP A 319 12.16 8.77 15.20
C ASP A 319 13.55 8.90 14.60
N SER A 320 13.73 8.48 13.34
CA SER A 320 15.04 8.60 12.65
C SER A 320 15.42 10.07 12.38
N ILE A 321 14.45 10.92 12.03
CA ILE A 321 14.66 12.36 11.84
C ILE A 321 15.07 13.05 13.17
N GLU A 322 14.47 12.62 14.28
CA GLU A 322 14.71 13.24 15.59
C GLU A 322 16.02 12.77 16.24
N ARG A 323 16.34 11.49 16.13
CA ARG A 323 17.46 10.84 16.84
C ARG A 323 18.74 10.71 16.03
N GLY A 324 18.66 10.92 14.70
CA GLY A 324 19.77 10.74 13.78
C GLY A 324 20.03 9.27 13.41
N GLU A 325 21.24 8.95 12.99
CA GLU A 325 21.62 7.64 12.46
C GLU A 325 21.42 6.53 13.50
N GLN A 326 20.71 5.45 13.11
CA GLN A 326 20.39 4.30 13.94
C GLN A 326 20.68 3.00 13.20
N ILE A 327 20.82 1.90 13.94
CA ILE A 327 20.83 0.56 13.36
C ILE A 327 19.44 0.32 12.73
N PRO A 328 19.39 -0.13 11.46
CA PRO A 328 18.12 -0.39 10.78
C PRO A 328 17.22 -1.36 11.55
N ILE A 329 15.96 -0.99 11.69
CA ILE A 329 14.91 -1.80 12.33
C ILE A 329 14.14 -2.54 11.24
N GLU A 330 14.02 -3.85 11.38
CA GLU A 330 13.15 -4.70 10.55
C GLU A 330 11.90 -5.07 11.34
N MET A 331 10.72 -4.65 10.88
CA MET A 331 9.44 -4.96 11.51
C MET A 331 8.59 -5.83 10.58
N LYS A 332 8.31 -7.06 11.00
CA LYS A 332 7.39 -7.96 10.30
C LYS A 332 6.00 -7.89 10.89
N LEU A 333 4.98 -7.58 10.09
CA LEU A 333 3.58 -7.56 10.48
C LEU A 333 2.91 -8.89 10.14
N GLY A 334 2.02 -9.34 11.00
CA GLY A 334 1.19 -10.51 10.79
C GLY A 334 0.04 -10.26 9.80
N PHE A 335 -0.82 -11.28 9.68
CA PHE A 335 -1.98 -11.28 8.78
C PHE A 335 -3.16 -12.00 9.44
N ARG A 336 -4.35 -11.90 8.81
CA ARG A 336 -5.53 -12.73 9.12
C ARG A 336 -6.09 -13.30 7.83
N LEU A 337 -6.47 -14.58 7.86
CA LEU A 337 -7.29 -15.19 6.81
C LEU A 337 -8.75 -14.83 7.07
N VAL A 338 -9.47 -14.35 6.06
CA VAL A 338 -10.86 -13.90 6.14
C VAL A 338 -11.70 -14.65 5.10
N GLY A 339 -12.93 -15.04 5.44
CA GLY A 339 -13.88 -15.63 4.49
C GLY A 339 -13.63 -17.09 4.13
N ALA A 340 -12.75 -17.81 4.83
CA ALA A 340 -12.42 -19.21 4.52
C ALA A 340 -13.29 -20.26 5.24
N GLY A 341 -14.16 -19.88 6.17
CA GLY A 341 -14.97 -20.84 6.92
C GLY A 341 -16.12 -20.21 7.73
N PRO A 342 -16.97 -21.03 8.35
CA PRO A 342 -18.14 -20.55 9.09
C PRO A 342 -17.86 -19.80 10.40
N SER A 343 -16.59 -19.68 10.82
CA SER A 343 -16.18 -19.15 12.11
C SER A 343 -15.66 -17.69 12.10
N ASP A 344 -15.68 -17.01 10.96
CA ASP A 344 -15.10 -15.65 10.86
C ASP A 344 -15.97 -14.54 11.50
N SER A 345 -17.15 -14.87 12.03
CA SER A 345 -18.06 -13.92 12.68
C SER A 345 -17.80 -13.68 14.18
N GLU A 346 -16.91 -14.44 14.82
CA GLU A 346 -16.73 -14.38 16.29
C GLU A 346 -15.52 -13.59 16.79
N ASN A 347 -14.66 -13.06 15.91
CA ASN A 347 -13.46 -12.29 16.32
C ASN A 347 -13.52 -10.79 15.97
N LEU A 348 -14.70 -10.20 16.02
CA LEU A 348 -14.93 -8.75 15.95
C LEU A 348 -15.35 -8.22 17.35
N THR A 349 -14.45 -8.33 18.33
CA THR A 349 -14.54 -7.52 19.58
C THR A 349 -13.16 -7.00 19.93
#